data_cb938f4bde3eeb815217752e1648fd6c
#
_entry.id   cb938f4bde3eeb815217752e1648fd6c
#
_cell.length_a   1.000
_cell.length_b   1.000
_cell.length_c   1.000
_cell.angle_alpha   90.00
_cell.angle_beta   90.00
_cell.angle_gamma   90.00
#
_symmetry.space_group_name_H-M   'P 1'
#
loop_
_entity.id
_entity.type
_entity.pdbx_description
1 polymer ?
#
loop_
_entity_poly.entity_id
_entity_poly.type
_entity_poly.pdbx_seq_one_letter_code
_entity_poly.pdbx_strand_id
1 'polypeptide(L)'
;MKRSTCQISLIQRDGSTRWVNAYGYHWEWEGFTFVIHRPIDPNDLGNQPFKSKGWVMSETNTGAKVSALSCPTRDTLISYMTDKLNLNGVDKFSRLVAANLNKRRDALHG
;
A
#
# COMPACT_ATOMS: atom_id res chain seq x y z
N MET A 1 1.11 -14.06 10.14
CA MET A 1 0.45 -12.81 9.77
C MET A 1 -1.00 -13.08 9.36
N LYS A 2 -1.88 -12.18 9.72
CA LYS A 2 -3.29 -12.29 9.39
C LYS A 2 -3.53 -11.87 7.94
N ARG A 3 -4.33 -12.64 7.20
CA ARG A 3 -4.72 -12.31 5.82
C ARG A 3 -6.11 -11.70 5.80
N SER A 4 -6.28 -10.67 5.00
CA SER A 4 -7.60 -10.09 4.77
C SER A 4 -7.57 -9.19 3.53
N THR A 5 -8.75 -8.71 3.16
CA THR A 5 -8.91 -7.79 2.04
C THR A 5 -8.92 -6.35 2.57
N CYS A 6 -8.24 -5.45 1.87
CA CYS A 6 -8.37 -4.01 2.15
C CYS A 6 -8.43 -3.24 0.83
N GLN A 7 -8.88 -2.00 0.89
CA GLN A 7 -8.93 -1.13 -0.27
C GLN A 7 -7.62 -0.38 -0.43
N ILE A 8 -7.08 -0.39 -1.63
CA ILE A 8 -5.89 0.37 -1.99
C ILE A 8 -6.20 1.31 -3.15
N SER A 9 -5.43 2.39 -3.25
CA SER A 9 -5.58 3.38 -4.31
C SER A 9 -4.57 3.12 -5.42
N LEU A 10 -5.03 3.20 -6.66
CA LEU A 10 -4.20 3.11 -7.85
C LEU A 10 -4.34 4.39 -8.65
N ILE A 11 -3.21 4.97 -9.06
CA ILE A 11 -3.20 6.15 -9.92
C ILE A 11 -3.22 5.66 -11.37
N GLN A 12 -4.25 6.06 -12.12
CA GLN A 12 -4.41 5.72 -13.53
C GLN A 12 -3.60 6.66 -14.42
N ARG A 13 -3.49 6.32 -15.71
CA ARG A 13 -2.72 7.13 -16.67
C ARG A 13 -3.24 8.54 -16.84
N ASP A 14 -4.54 8.75 -16.67
CA ASP A 14 -5.18 10.07 -16.76
C ASP A 14 -5.03 10.89 -15.45
N GLY A 15 -4.32 10.36 -14.45
CA GLY A 15 -4.14 11.00 -13.16
C GLY A 15 -5.25 10.74 -12.15
N SER A 16 -6.33 10.08 -12.56
CA SER A 16 -7.41 9.75 -11.63
C SER A 16 -7.02 8.63 -10.68
N THR A 17 -7.70 8.56 -9.54
CA THR A 17 -7.50 7.51 -8.54
C THR A 17 -8.61 6.46 -8.67
N ARG A 18 -8.22 5.21 -8.71
CA ARG A 18 -9.15 4.08 -8.66
C ARG A 18 -8.92 3.28 -7.37
N TRP A 19 -9.99 2.94 -6.69
CA TRP A 19 -9.95 2.15 -5.47
C TRP A 19 -10.26 0.69 -5.80
N VAL A 20 -9.37 -0.21 -5.38
CA VAL A 20 -9.52 -1.65 -5.64
C VAL A 20 -9.30 -2.42 -4.36
N ASN A 21 -9.89 -3.61 -4.29
CA ASN A 21 -9.64 -4.53 -3.18
C ASN A 21 -8.34 -5.28 -3.42
N ALA A 22 -7.48 -5.27 -2.41
CA ALA A 22 -6.27 -6.08 -2.39
C ALA A 22 -6.37 -7.12 -1.29
N TYR A 23 -6.06 -8.36 -1.62
CA TYR A 23 -5.98 -9.45 -0.65
C TYR A 23 -4.52 -9.69 -0.30
N GLY A 24 -4.20 -9.67 0.99
CA GLY A 24 -2.82 -9.81 1.40
C GLY A 24 -2.66 -10.05 2.89
N TYR A 25 -1.45 -9.84 3.36
CA TYR A 25 -1.06 -10.08 4.74
C TYR A 25 -0.92 -8.76 5.47
N HIS A 26 -1.53 -8.65 6.65
CA HIS A 26 -1.43 -7.45 7.48
C HIS A 26 -0.12 -7.46 8.26
N TRP A 27 0.53 -6.30 8.33
CA TRP A 27 1.75 -6.07 9.09
C TRP A 27 1.64 -4.73 9.81
N GLU A 28 2.11 -4.67 11.04
CA GLU A 28 2.00 -3.46 11.84
C GLU A 28 3.38 -2.89 12.17
N TRP A 29 3.45 -1.57 12.19
CA TRP A 29 4.63 -0.82 12.61
C TRP A 29 4.18 0.47 13.27
N GLU A 30 4.60 0.69 14.53
CA GLU A 30 4.35 1.92 15.30
C GLU A 30 2.88 2.39 15.26
N GLY A 31 1.94 1.47 15.41
CA GLY A 31 0.51 1.75 15.39
C GLY A 31 -0.13 1.88 14.01
N PHE A 32 0.67 1.81 12.94
CA PHE A 32 0.16 1.80 11.57
C PHE A 32 -0.01 0.37 11.09
N THR A 33 -1.08 0.12 10.33
CA THR A 33 -1.34 -1.16 9.71
C THR A 33 -1.10 -1.08 8.22
N PHE A 34 -0.37 -2.05 7.70
CA PHE A 34 -0.04 -2.18 6.29
C PHE A 34 -0.58 -3.50 5.75
N VAL A 35 -0.80 -3.55 4.46
CA VAL A 35 -1.09 -4.79 3.77
C VAL A 35 0.03 -5.09 2.78
N ILE A 36 0.51 -6.33 2.83
CA ILE A 36 1.52 -6.86 1.91
C ILE A 36 0.78 -7.66 0.87
N HIS A 37 0.84 -7.21 -0.38
CA HIS A 37 0.06 -7.80 -1.46
C HIS A 37 0.89 -7.88 -2.75
N ARG A 38 0.34 -8.58 -3.74
CA ARG A 38 0.96 -8.62 -5.07
C ARG A 38 0.77 -7.27 -5.77
N PRO A 39 1.73 -6.85 -6.62
CA PRO A 39 1.56 -5.64 -7.41
C PRO A 39 0.29 -5.73 -8.27
N ILE A 40 -0.44 -4.62 -8.36
CA ILE A 40 -1.67 -4.52 -9.14
C ILE A 40 -1.45 -3.55 -10.28
N ASP A 41 -1.67 -4.02 -11.51
CA ASP A 41 -1.64 -3.17 -12.70
C ASP A 41 -3.04 -2.56 -12.89
N PRO A 42 -3.20 -1.22 -12.81
CA PRO A 42 -4.51 -0.59 -13.00
C PRO A 42 -5.08 -0.80 -14.41
N ASN A 43 -4.24 -1.17 -15.39
CA ASN A 43 -4.67 -1.40 -16.76
C ASN A 43 -5.06 -2.85 -17.04
N ASP A 44 -4.85 -3.76 -16.09
CA ASP A 44 -5.06 -5.21 -16.29
C ASP A 44 -5.73 -5.83 -15.07
N LEU A 45 -6.80 -5.21 -14.58
CA LEU A 45 -7.48 -5.66 -13.36
C LEU A 45 -8.18 -7.01 -13.54
N GLY A 46 -8.54 -7.39 -14.78
CA GLY A 46 -9.19 -8.66 -15.07
C GLY A 46 -8.30 -9.88 -14.88
N ASN A 47 -6.99 -9.70 -14.93
CA ASN A 47 -6.01 -10.79 -14.80
C ASN A 47 -5.29 -10.81 -13.45
N GLN A 48 -5.67 -9.94 -12.54
CA GLN A 48 -5.11 -9.87 -11.21
C GLN A 48 -5.63 -10.96 -10.30
N PRO A 49 -4.95 -11.25 -9.21
CA PRO A 49 -3.56 -10.90 -8.85
C PRO A 49 -2.56 -12.02 -9.10
N PHE A 50 -2.99 -13.12 -9.66
CA PHE A 50 -2.26 -14.40 -9.61
C PHE A 50 -1.04 -14.47 -10.51
N LYS A 51 -0.94 -13.58 -11.50
CA LYS A 51 0.18 -13.58 -12.44
C LYS A 51 1.27 -12.58 -12.09
N SER A 52 1.02 -11.68 -11.16
CA SER A 52 2.02 -10.70 -10.74
C SER A 52 3.05 -11.32 -9.82
N LYS A 53 4.32 -10.99 -10.04
CA LYS A 53 5.43 -11.47 -9.21
C LYS A 53 5.86 -10.38 -8.23
N GLY A 54 6.44 -10.82 -7.11
CA GLY A 54 6.92 -9.91 -6.09
C GLY A 54 5.85 -9.50 -5.09
N TRP A 55 6.25 -8.71 -4.13
CA TRP A 55 5.39 -8.22 -3.06
C TRP A 55 5.60 -6.73 -2.87
N VAL A 56 4.52 -6.01 -2.66
CA VAL A 56 4.53 -4.58 -2.37
C VAL A 56 3.70 -4.34 -1.11
N MET A 57 3.85 -3.15 -0.54
CA MET A 57 3.20 -2.77 0.70
C MET A 57 2.38 -1.50 0.50
N SER A 58 1.15 -1.51 1.02
CA SER A 58 0.27 -0.33 1.06
C SER A 58 -0.16 -0.07 2.49
N GLU A 59 -0.38 1.19 2.83
CA GLU A 59 -0.88 1.58 4.15
C GLU A 59 -2.40 1.53 4.12
N THR A 60 -3.04 0.94 5.16
CA THR A 60 -4.46 0.60 5.11
C THR A 60 -5.39 1.80 5.21
N ASN A 61 -5.04 2.85 5.97
CA ASN A 61 -5.92 4.01 6.16
C ASN A 61 -6.03 4.86 4.90
N THR A 62 -4.92 5.03 4.18
CA THR A 62 -4.87 5.84 2.97
C THR A 62 -5.04 5.03 1.70
N GLY A 63 -4.77 3.73 1.75
CA GLY A 63 -4.70 2.86 0.59
C GLY A 63 -3.49 3.11 -0.30
N ALA A 64 -2.58 3.99 0.10
CA ALA A 64 -1.43 4.38 -0.70
C ALA A 64 -0.31 3.34 -0.63
N LYS A 65 0.31 3.04 -1.77
CA LYS A 65 1.49 2.18 -1.81
C LYS A 65 2.66 2.91 -1.15
N VAL A 66 3.33 2.25 -0.21
CA VAL A 66 4.45 2.82 0.54
C VAL A 66 5.80 2.24 0.13
N SER A 67 5.82 1.08 -0.52
CA SER A 67 7.07 0.49 -1.03
C SER A 67 7.34 0.99 -2.46
N ALA A 68 8.55 1.48 -2.70
CA ALA A 68 8.96 1.95 -4.03
C ALA A 68 9.20 0.79 -4.99
N LEU A 69 9.65 -0.35 -4.48
CA LEU A 69 10.03 -1.51 -5.26
C LEU A 69 9.27 -2.75 -4.79
N SER A 70 9.02 -3.67 -5.70
CA SER A 70 8.53 -4.99 -5.32
C SER A 70 9.71 -5.86 -4.87
N CYS A 71 9.48 -6.69 -3.86
CA CYS A 71 10.48 -7.61 -3.33
C CYS A 71 10.08 -9.05 -3.63
N PRO A 72 11.04 -9.97 -3.83
CA PRO A 72 10.72 -11.35 -4.22
C PRO A 72 10.01 -12.14 -3.13
N THR A 73 10.23 -11.80 -1.86
CA THR A 73 9.58 -12.47 -0.73
C THR A 73 8.98 -11.44 0.22
N ARG A 74 8.01 -11.88 1.04
CA ARG A 74 7.42 -11.02 2.07
C ARG A 74 8.44 -10.65 3.13
N ASP A 75 9.30 -11.57 3.52
CA ASP A 75 10.31 -11.32 4.54
C ASP A 75 11.32 -10.26 4.09
N THR A 76 11.75 -10.31 2.83
CA THR A 76 12.62 -9.29 2.25
C THR A 76 11.94 -7.93 2.24
N LEU A 77 10.66 -7.88 1.88
CA LEU A 77 9.89 -6.64 1.89
C LEU A 77 9.77 -6.06 3.30
N ILE A 78 9.43 -6.89 4.29
CA ILE A 78 9.31 -6.46 5.68
C ILE A 78 10.62 -5.90 6.19
N SER A 79 11.73 -6.58 5.93
CA SER A 79 13.07 -6.14 6.35
C SER A 79 13.42 -4.79 5.73
N TYR A 80 13.21 -4.65 4.42
CA TYR A 80 13.47 -3.40 3.70
C TYR A 80 12.61 -2.25 4.24
N MET A 81 11.32 -2.49 4.42
CA MET A 81 10.40 -1.45 4.90
C MET A 81 10.64 -1.09 6.36
N THR A 82 10.98 -2.06 7.20
CA THR A 82 11.34 -1.80 8.60
C THR A 82 12.52 -0.83 8.68
N ASP A 83 13.57 -1.10 7.92
CA ASP A 83 14.76 -0.23 7.90
C ASP A 83 14.41 1.16 7.38
N LYS A 84 13.66 1.24 6.29
CA LYS A 84 13.27 2.51 5.68
C LYS A 84 12.37 3.34 6.61
N LEU A 85 11.38 2.72 7.23
CA LEU A 85 10.46 3.42 8.13
C LEU A 85 11.18 3.90 9.39
N ASN A 86 12.06 3.08 9.95
CA ASN A 86 12.84 3.46 11.13
C ASN A 86 13.83 4.59 10.82
N LEU A 87 14.42 4.59 9.63
CA LEU A 87 15.33 5.65 9.20
C LEU A 87 14.62 7.00 9.09
N ASN A 88 13.41 7.03 8.56
CA ASN A 88 12.62 8.24 8.39
C ASN A 88 11.90 8.68 9.68
N GLY A 89 11.58 7.73 10.56
CA GLY A 89 10.93 7.98 11.84
C GLY A 89 9.41 8.05 11.76
N VAL A 90 8.77 7.77 12.90
CA VAL A 90 7.30 7.69 13.00
C VAL A 90 6.64 9.05 12.77
N ASP A 91 7.25 10.15 13.21
CA ASP A 91 6.67 11.49 13.08
C ASP A 91 6.54 11.89 11.62
N LYS A 92 7.57 11.63 10.81
CA LYS A 92 7.55 11.92 9.38
C LYS A 92 6.49 11.08 8.68
N PHE A 93 6.40 9.80 9.03
CA PHE A 93 5.40 8.90 8.45
C PHE A 93 3.99 9.32 8.83
N SER A 94 3.76 9.71 10.09
CA SER A 94 2.46 10.20 10.56
C SER A 94 1.99 11.41 9.75
N ARG A 95 2.90 12.33 9.44
CA ARG A 95 2.57 13.52 8.64
C ARG A 95 2.20 13.14 7.20
N LEU A 96 2.91 12.18 6.62
CA LEU A 96 2.59 11.67 5.27
C LEU A 96 1.21 11.01 5.24
N VAL A 97 0.88 10.21 6.24
CA VAL A 97 -0.43 9.55 6.34
C VAL A 97 -1.53 10.61 6.48
N ALA A 98 -1.35 11.61 7.34
CA ALA A 98 -2.32 12.69 7.53
C ALA A 98 -2.58 13.46 6.22
N ALA A 99 -1.52 13.78 5.48
CA ALA A 99 -1.65 14.48 4.19
C ALA A 99 -2.44 13.62 3.17
N ASN A 100 -2.15 12.33 3.11
CA ASN A 100 -2.83 11.42 2.20
C ASN A 100 -4.28 11.15 2.61
N LEU A 101 -4.59 11.14 3.90
CA LEU A 101 -5.96 11.05 4.38
C LEU A 101 -6.81 12.25 3.95
N ASN A 102 -6.24 13.45 3.98
CA ASN A 102 -6.92 14.63 3.49
C ASN A 102 -7.23 14.54 1.99
N LYS A 103 -6.27 14.07 1.19
CA LYS A 103 -6.48 13.82 -0.24
C LYS A 103 -7.58 12.79 -0.49
N ARG A 104 -7.60 11.71 0.28
CA ARG A 104 -8.64 10.68 0.16
C ARG A 104 -10.00 11.23 0.50
N ARG A 105 -10.11 12.03 1.56
CA ARG A 105 -11.36 12.68 1.96
C ARG A 105 -11.89 13.58 0.85
N ASP A 106 -11.02 14.40 0.28
CA ASP A 106 -11.39 15.29 -0.82
C ASP A 106 -11.87 14.51 -2.04
N ALA A 107 -11.20 13.41 -2.38
CA ALA A 107 -11.59 12.55 -3.49
C ALA A 107 -12.96 11.89 -3.27
N LEU A 108 -13.30 11.53 -2.02
CA LEU A 108 -14.57 10.89 -1.67
C LEU A 108 -15.73 11.89 -1.59
N HIS A 109 -15.45 13.15 -1.29
CA HIS A 109 -16.46 14.19 -1.09
C HIS A 109 -16.49 15.25 -2.19
N GLY A 110 -15.52 15.23 -3.04
CA GLY A 110 -15.42 16.13 -4.17
C GLY A 110 -15.91 15.51 -5.45
#